data_e825987149a1e9f2f9025b39f9f5aa36
#
_entry.id   e825987149a1e9f2f9025b39f9f5aa36
#
_cell.length_a   1.000
_cell.length_b   1.000
_cell.length_c   1.000
_cell.angle_alpha   90.00
_cell.angle_beta   90.00
_cell.angle_gamma   90.00
#
_symmetry.space_group_name_H-M   'P 1'
#
loop_
_entity.id
_entity.type
_entity.pdbx_description
1 polymer ?
#
loop_
_entity_poly.entity_id
_entity_poly.type
_entity_poly.pdbx_seq_one_letter_code
_entity_poly.pdbx_strand_id
1 'polypeptide(L)'
;AKAKGYKIFISPHYFYDHDQNWKFGGQGEQMMLNNKMFHREHQYQETVKGSGADFVEELKPYLDENTIITSPHKIFGPESNDLALQLRKNGIDTVILAGMNANLCVDSHLRELVESGFHVHVAADATGAPGQEAYDAAITNFGFVADRTMSTAKVLEEL
;
A
#
# COMPACT_ATOMS: atom_id res chain seq x y z
N ALA A 1 -3.64 12.10 11.67
CA ALA A 1 -3.15 12.70 10.43
C ALA A 1 -4.21 13.63 9.82
N LYS A 2 -5.39 13.17 9.39
CA LYS A 2 -6.44 13.99 8.73
C LYS A 2 -6.83 15.24 9.53
N ALA A 3 -7.07 15.09 10.82
CA ALA A 3 -7.42 16.24 11.70
C ALA A 3 -6.35 17.34 11.75
N LYS A 4 -5.14 17.04 11.32
CA LYS A 4 -4.01 17.99 11.19
C LYS A 4 -3.78 18.45 9.75
N GLY A 5 -4.68 18.13 8.80
CA GLY A 5 -4.61 18.56 7.42
C GLY A 5 -3.72 17.70 6.49
N TYR A 6 -3.25 16.56 6.94
CA TYR A 6 -2.45 15.65 6.10
C TYR A 6 -3.32 14.92 5.09
N LYS A 7 -2.86 14.85 3.85
CA LYS A 7 -3.51 14.09 2.79
C LYS A 7 -3.26 12.60 2.98
N ILE A 8 -4.28 11.80 2.72
CA ILE A 8 -4.18 10.34 2.74
C ILE A 8 -4.18 9.82 1.30
N PHE A 9 -3.18 9.01 1.00
CA PHE A 9 -3.09 8.27 -0.26
C PHE A 9 -3.25 6.80 0.05
N ILE A 10 -4.10 6.11 -0.70
CA ILE A 10 -4.29 4.68 -0.59
C ILE A 10 -3.84 4.05 -1.89
N SER A 11 -2.87 3.14 -1.80
CA SER A 11 -2.40 2.30 -2.90
C SER A 11 -3.03 0.90 -2.73
N PRO A 12 -4.18 0.63 -3.33
CA PRO A 12 -4.88 -0.63 -3.15
C PRO A 12 -4.23 -1.75 -3.96
N HIS A 13 -4.38 -2.98 -3.47
CA HIS A 13 -4.00 -4.19 -4.19
C HIS A 13 -5.24 -4.97 -4.58
N TYR A 14 -5.48 -5.11 -5.89
CA TYR A 14 -6.49 -6.03 -6.40
C TYR A 14 -6.28 -6.36 -7.87
N PHE A 15 -6.86 -7.49 -8.29
CA PHE A 15 -6.81 -8.00 -9.65
C PHE A 15 -8.13 -7.74 -10.37
N TYR A 16 -8.05 -7.44 -11.66
CA TYR A 16 -9.19 -7.42 -12.56
C TYR A 16 -9.45 -8.83 -13.14
N ASP A 17 -10.61 -9.04 -13.75
CA ASP A 17 -10.95 -10.31 -14.40
C ASP A 17 -9.91 -10.73 -15.45
N HIS A 18 -9.42 -9.79 -16.24
CA HIS A 18 -8.43 -10.10 -17.28
C HIS A 18 -7.06 -10.49 -16.72
N ASP A 19 -6.73 -10.10 -15.51
CA ASP A 19 -5.46 -10.48 -14.85
C ASP A 19 -5.42 -11.99 -14.53
N GLN A 20 -6.59 -12.63 -14.42
CA GLN A 20 -6.70 -14.08 -14.23
C GLN A 20 -6.11 -14.92 -15.38
N ASN A 21 -5.92 -14.30 -16.54
CA ASN A 21 -5.39 -14.97 -17.73
C ASN A 21 -3.88 -14.76 -17.93
N TRP A 22 -3.18 -14.22 -16.94
CA TRP A 22 -1.74 -14.03 -17.03
C TRP A 22 -1.01 -15.36 -17.19
N LYS A 23 -0.03 -15.37 -18.10
CA LYS A 23 0.75 -16.57 -18.45
C LYS A 23 2.05 -16.68 -17.68
N PHE A 24 2.52 -15.58 -17.13
CA PHE A 24 3.77 -15.48 -16.39
C PHE A 24 3.49 -14.91 -15.03
N GLY A 25 4.17 -15.42 -14.01
CA GLY A 25 4.06 -14.93 -12.66
C GLY A 25 4.86 -15.80 -11.67
N GLY A 26 5.25 -15.21 -10.56
CA GLY A 26 5.91 -15.91 -9.48
C GLY A 26 4.96 -16.80 -8.68
N GLN A 27 5.51 -17.64 -7.81
CA GLN A 27 4.74 -18.58 -7.01
C GLN A 27 3.68 -17.90 -6.12
N GLY A 28 4.05 -16.79 -5.48
CA GLY A 28 3.13 -16.03 -4.64
C GLY A 28 1.98 -15.40 -5.43
N GLU A 29 2.28 -14.85 -6.60
CA GLU A 29 1.29 -14.30 -7.52
C GLU A 29 0.32 -15.37 -8.01
N GLN A 30 0.82 -16.52 -8.46
CA GLN A 30 -0.02 -17.63 -8.89
C GLN A 30 -0.92 -18.14 -7.76
N MET A 31 -0.41 -18.18 -6.53
CA MET A 31 -1.20 -18.55 -5.36
C MET A 31 -2.36 -17.55 -5.13
N MET A 32 -2.10 -16.25 -5.22
CA MET A 32 -3.12 -15.23 -5.08
C MET A 32 -4.20 -15.33 -6.18
N LEU A 33 -3.80 -15.49 -7.42
CA LEU A 33 -4.72 -15.65 -8.55
C LEU A 33 -5.57 -16.92 -8.44
N ASN A 34 -4.95 -18.07 -8.15
CA ASN A 34 -5.63 -19.35 -8.02
C ASN A 34 -6.66 -19.37 -6.88
N ASN A 35 -6.39 -18.67 -5.79
CA ASN A 35 -7.29 -18.55 -4.66
C ASN A 35 -8.27 -17.37 -4.77
N LYS A 36 -8.24 -16.62 -5.90
CA LYS A 36 -9.03 -15.40 -6.12
C LYS A 36 -8.88 -14.37 -5.00
N MET A 37 -7.70 -14.31 -4.40
CA MET A 37 -7.38 -13.29 -3.41
C MET A 37 -7.39 -11.93 -4.07
N PHE A 38 -7.95 -10.93 -3.39
CA PHE A 38 -8.01 -9.57 -3.90
C PHE A 38 -8.70 -9.46 -5.28
N HIS A 39 -9.58 -10.40 -5.61
CA HIS A 39 -10.28 -10.43 -6.88
C HIS A 39 -11.42 -9.42 -6.91
N ARG A 40 -11.45 -8.63 -7.97
CA ARG A 40 -12.55 -7.75 -8.31
C ARG A 40 -13.35 -8.39 -9.44
N GLU A 41 -14.60 -8.73 -9.19
CA GLU A 41 -15.44 -9.49 -10.14
C GLU A 41 -15.63 -8.78 -11.49
N HIS A 42 -15.63 -7.43 -11.49
CA HIS A 42 -15.75 -6.64 -12.72
C HIS A 42 -14.90 -5.37 -12.65
N GLN A 43 -14.54 -4.82 -13.81
CA GLN A 43 -13.74 -3.59 -13.90
C GLN A 43 -14.49 -2.32 -13.48
N TYR A 44 -15.79 -2.37 -13.35
CA TYR A 44 -16.63 -1.21 -13.05
C TYR A 44 -16.76 -1.00 -11.54
N GLN A 45 -16.74 0.25 -11.12
CA GLN A 45 -16.70 0.64 -9.69
C GLN A 45 -17.86 0.07 -8.86
N GLU A 46 -19.03 -0.06 -9.45
CA GLU A 46 -20.22 -0.52 -8.75
C GLU A 46 -20.10 -1.93 -8.16
N THR A 47 -19.09 -2.68 -8.58
CA THR A 47 -18.86 -4.07 -8.17
C THR A 47 -17.76 -4.24 -7.13
N VAL A 48 -17.12 -3.17 -6.65
CA VAL A 48 -16.10 -3.25 -5.60
C VAL A 48 -16.72 -3.59 -4.25
N LYS A 49 -17.88 -3.02 -3.94
CA LYS A 49 -18.56 -3.19 -2.65
C LYS A 49 -18.86 -4.66 -2.36
N GLY A 50 -18.31 -5.15 -1.25
CA GLY A 50 -18.48 -6.54 -0.80
C GLY A 50 -17.65 -7.57 -1.55
N SER A 51 -16.78 -7.15 -2.50
CA SER A 51 -15.81 -8.03 -3.16
C SER A 51 -14.52 -8.17 -2.35
N GLY A 52 -13.61 -9.05 -2.78
CA GLY A 52 -12.26 -9.16 -2.20
C GLY A 52 -11.38 -7.92 -2.38
N ALA A 53 -11.83 -6.94 -3.19
CA ALA A 53 -11.17 -5.66 -3.41
C ALA A 53 -11.79 -4.51 -2.59
N ASP A 54 -12.83 -4.76 -1.81
CA ASP A 54 -13.48 -3.74 -0.98
C ASP A 54 -12.61 -3.39 0.25
N PHE A 55 -12.80 -2.19 0.74
CA PHE A 55 -12.18 -1.75 1.98
C PHE A 55 -12.87 -2.39 3.20
N VAL A 56 -12.08 -2.67 4.23
CA VAL A 56 -12.62 -3.09 5.52
C VAL A 56 -13.52 -2.00 6.11
N GLU A 57 -14.56 -2.39 6.83
CA GLU A 57 -15.58 -1.46 7.33
C GLU A 57 -15.00 -0.34 8.21
N GLU A 58 -13.94 -0.64 8.96
CA GLU A 58 -13.24 0.29 9.83
C GLU A 58 -12.56 1.44 9.08
N LEU A 59 -12.18 1.23 7.81
CA LEU A 59 -11.56 2.27 6.99
C LEU A 59 -12.57 3.14 6.25
N LYS A 60 -13.75 2.60 5.94
CA LYS A 60 -14.77 3.31 5.14
C LYS A 60 -15.12 4.71 5.64
N PRO A 61 -15.24 4.96 6.97
CA PRO A 61 -15.52 6.30 7.48
C PRO A 61 -14.43 7.36 7.18
N TYR A 62 -13.23 6.92 6.81
CA TYR A 62 -12.11 7.80 6.50
C TYR A 62 -11.90 8.03 5.00
N LEU A 63 -12.72 7.40 4.16
CA LEU A 63 -12.70 7.57 2.70
C LEU A 63 -13.60 8.76 2.33
N ASP A 64 -13.03 9.94 2.35
CA ASP A 64 -13.69 11.20 2.01
C ASP A 64 -12.98 11.90 0.82
N GLU A 65 -13.41 13.11 0.47
CA GLU A 65 -12.84 13.91 -0.61
C GLU A 65 -11.35 14.29 -0.43
N ASN A 66 -10.81 14.13 0.78
CA ASN A 66 -9.41 14.36 1.10
C ASN A 66 -8.57 13.07 1.06
N THR A 67 -9.17 11.96 0.68
CA THR A 67 -8.49 10.67 0.49
C THR A 67 -8.33 10.38 -0.99
N ILE A 68 -7.08 10.25 -1.43
CA ILE A 68 -6.76 9.92 -2.82
C ILE A 68 -6.55 8.41 -2.91
N ILE A 69 -7.43 7.73 -3.63
CA ILE A 69 -7.30 6.30 -3.91
C ILE A 69 -6.68 6.18 -5.29
N THR A 70 -5.48 5.62 -5.36
CA THR A 70 -4.78 5.41 -6.63
C THR A 70 -5.33 4.21 -7.40
N SER A 71 -4.92 4.03 -8.65
CA SER A 71 -5.16 2.77 -9.34
C SER A 71 -4.48 1.62 -8.57
N PRO A 72 -4.95 0.37 -8.74
CA PRO A 72 -4.37 -0.74 -7.97
C PRO A 72 -2.95 -1.05 -8.42
N HIS A 73 -2.06 -1.29 -7.46
CA HIS A 73 -0.84 -2.00 -7.76
C HIS A 73 -1.14 -3.50 -7.95
N LYS A 74 -0.33 -4.18 -8.75
CA LYS A 74 -0.68 -5.54 -9.18
C LYS A 74 0.00 -6.64 -8.37
N ILE A 75 1.30 -6.57 -8.16
CA ILE A 75 2.01 -7.61 -7.42
C ILE A 75 2.46 -7.06 -6.06
N PHE A 76 3.52 -6.26 -6.02
CA PHE A 76 4.05 -5.76 -4.74
C PHE A 76 4.27 -4.25 -4.72
N GLY A 77 4.85 -3.68 -5.74
CA GLY A 77 5.25 -2.29 -5.79
C GLY A 77 4.30 -1.36 -6.54
N PRO A 78 4.47 -0.06 -6.40
CA PRO A 78 3.62 0.95 -7.03
C PRO A 78 3.96 1.21 -8.51
N GLU A 79 4.89 0.48 -9.12
CA GLU A 79 5.32 0.67 -10.51
C GLU A 79 4.18 0.49 -11.51
N SER A 80 3.19 -0.30 -11.13
CA SER A 80 2.01 -0.57 -11.95
C SER A 80 0.82 0.35 -11.68
N ASN A 81 0.97 1.36 -10.81
CA ASN A 81 -0.09 2.30 -10.48
C ASN A 81 0.36 3.76 -10.59
N ASP A 82 -0.50 4.70 -10.25
CA ASP A 82 -0.25 6.13 -10.36
C ASP A 82 0.15 6.80 -9.03
N LEU A 83 0.60 6.05 -8.00
CA LEU A 83 0.90 6.61 -6.68
C LEU A 83 1.96 7.72 -6.75
N ALA A 84 3.10 7.48 -7.36
CA ALA A 84 4.17 8.47 -7.45
C ALA A 84 3.73 9.72 -8.22
N LEU A 85 2.92 9.55 -9.27
CA LEU A 85 2.33 10.66 -10.02
C LEU A 85 1.41 11.49 -9.11
N GLN A 86 0.52 10.85 -8.36
CA GLN A 86 -0.42 11.53 -7.46
C GLN A 86 0.32 12.28 -6.34
N LEU A 87 1.32 11.68 -5.73
CA LEU A 87 2.16 12.32 -4.73
C LEU A 87 2.81 13.60 -5.29
N ARG A 88 3.48 13.51 -6.44
CA ARG A 88 4.15 14.65 -7.08
C ARG A 88 3.19 15.75 -7.50
N LYS A 89 2.06 15.40 -8.09
CA LYS A 89 1.03 16.36 -8.51
C LYS A 89 0.40 17.09 -7.30
N ASN A 90 0.43 16.50 -6.13
CA ASN A 90 0.00 17.11 -4.89
C ASN A 90 1.12 17.85 -4.13
N GLY A 91 2.34 17.93 -4.70
CA GLY A 91 3.47 18.61 -4.08
C GLY A 91 4.02 17.91 -2.84
N ILE A 92 3.85 16.59 -2.75
CA ILE A 92 4.35 15.78 -1.64
C ILE A 92 5.78 15.36 -1.96
N ASP A 93 6.68 15.53 -1.02
CA ASP A 93 8.07 15.06 -1.06
C ASP A 93 8.38 14.08 0.07
N THR A 94 7.61 14.10 1.14
CA THR A 94 7.79 13.26 2.32
C THR A 94 6.54 12.42 2.56
N VAL A 95 6.73 11.12 2.68
CA VAL A 95 5.66 10.11 2.82
C VAL A 95 5.81 9.38 4.14
N ILE A 96 4.71 9.25 4.88
CA ILE A 96 4.60 8.32 6.00
C ILE A 96 3.93 7.06 5.46
N LEU A 97 4.69 5.97 5.41
CA LEU A 97 4.28 4.70 4.85
C LEU A 97 3.81 3.74 5.93
N ALA A 98 2.66 3.11 5.70
CA ALA A 98 2.08 2.09 6.56
C ALA A 98 1.30 1.07 5.72
N GLY A 99 0.82 -0.01 6.32
CA GLY A 99 -0.04 -1.00 5.65
C GLY A 99 0.48 -2.43 5.69
N MET A 100 0.15 -3.21 4.68
CA MET A 100 0.48 -4.64 4.62
C MET A 100 0.69 -5.12 3.18
N ASN A 101 1.54 -6.14 2.95
CA ASN A 101 2.35 -6.80 3.98
C ASN A 101 3.71 -6.12 4.10
N ALA A 102 4.21 -5.98 5.32
CA ALA A 102 5.46 -5.28 5.63
C ALA A 102 6.64 -5.78 4.77
N ASN A 103 6.81 -7.10 4.70
CA ASN A 103 7.89 -7.77 3.96
C ASN A 103 7.65 -7.91 2.44
N LEU A 104 6.54 -7.41 1.92
CA LEU A 104 6.16 -7.51 0.50
C LEU A 104 5.79 -6.11 -0.04
N CYS A 105 4.51 -5.77 -0.01
CA CYS A 105 4.02 -4.54 -0.64
C CYS A 105 4.58 -3.28 0.03
N VAL A 106 4.69 -3.25 1.36
CA VAL A 106 5.26 -2.08 2.06
C VAL A 106 6.74 -1.92 1.73
N ASP A 107 7.53 -3.01 1.75
CA ASP A 107 8.95 -2.97 1.38
C ASP A 107 9.14 -2.54 -0.08
N SER A 108 8.32 -3.05 -0.99
CA SER A 108 8.39 -2.67 -2.42
C SER A 108 8.03 -1.20 -2.63
N HIS A 109 6.96 -0.71 -1.98
CA HIS A 109 6.59 0.70 -2.02
C HIS A 109 7.67 1.60 -1.43
N LEU A 110 8.28 1.19 -0.32
CA LEU A 110 9.38 1.92 0.31
C LEU A 110 10.54 2.10 -0.68
N ARG A 111 11.00 1.02 -1.31
CA ARG A 111 12.14 1.04 -2.25
C ARG A 111 11.85 1.91 -3.45
N GLU A 112 10.70 1.71 -4.09
CA GLU A 112 10.30 2.47 -5.28
C GLU A 112 10.14 3.97 -4.98
N LEU A 113 9.55 4.33 -3.83
CA LEU A 113 9.40 5.72 -3.44
C LEU A 113 10.75 6.38 -3.15
N VAL A 114 11.67 5.69 -2.48
CA VAL A 114 13.04 6.18 -2.23
C VAL A 114 13.78 6.38 -3.56
N GLU A 115 13.78 5.38 -4.46
CA GLU A 115 14.40 5.48 -5.79
C GLU A 115 13.75 6.59 -6.63
N SER A 116 12.47 6.86 -6.43
CA SER A 116 11.75 7.96 -7.06
C SER A 116 12.01 9.33 -6.42
N GLY A 117 12.86 9.41 -5.39
CA GLY A 117 13.31 10.65 -4.76
C GLY A 117 12.36 11.21 -3.71
N PHE A 118 11.53 10.38 -3.10
CA PHE A 118 10.75 10.76 -1.92
C PHE A 118 11.52 10.47 -0.63
N HIS A 119 11.29 11.30 0.39
CA HIS A 119 11.63 10.97 1.75
C HIS A 119 10.57 10.04 2.33
N VAL A 120 10.98 8.88 2.85
CA VAL A 120 10.02 7.89 3.34
C VAL A 120 10.26 7.56 4.81
N HIS A 121 9.26 7.80 5.62
CA HIS A 121 9.20 7.41 7.02
C HIS A 121 8.22 6.25 7.20
N VAL A 122 8.66 5.14 7.77
CA VAL A 122 7.79 3.98 7.99
C VAL A 122 7.22 4.01 9.40
N ALA A 123 5.90 3.96 9.52
CA ALA A 123 5.20 3.76 10.79
C ALA A 123 5.16 2.26 11.10
N ALA A 124 6.19 1.75 11.79
CA ALA A 124 6.43 0.32 11.94
C ALA A 124 5.27 -0.46 12.58
N ASP A 125 4.72 0.05 13.67
CA ASP A 125 3.59 -0.54 14.39
C ASP A 125 2.23 -0.39 13.69
N ALA A 126 2.21 0.34 12.57
CA ALA A 126 1.09 0.38 11.63
C ALA A 126 1.35 -0.45 10.35
N THR A 127 2.34 -1.35 10.39
CA THR A 127 2.56 -2.34 9.33
C THR A 127 2.26 -3.75 9.83
N GLY A 128 1.80 -4.63 8.94
CA GLY A 128 1.50 -6.03 9.24
C GLY A 128 2.26 -6.98 8.32
N ALA A 129 2.54 -8.20 8.80
CA ALA A 129 3.17 -9.26 8.01
C ALA A 129 2.58 -10.64 8.35
N PRO A 130 2.76 -11.64 7.49
CA PRO A 130 2.30 -13.00 7.77
C PRO A 130 3.24 -13.71 8.75
N GLY A 131 3.16 -13.34 10.03
CA GLY A 131 3.95 -13.90 11.12
C GLY A 131 5.11 -13.03 11.57
N GLN A 132 5.61 -13.30 12.79
CA GLN A 132 6.61 -12.47 13.46
C GLN A 132 7.95 -12.47 12.74
N GLU A 133 8.40 -13.59 12.22
CA GLU A 133 9.67 -13.70 11.51
C GLU A 133 9.69 -12.80 10.26
N ALA A 134 8.61 -12.80 9.48
CA ALA A 134 8.48 -11.95 8.30
C ALA A 134 8.40 -10.45 8.68
N TYR A 135 7.75 -10.15 9.80
CA TYR A 135 7.69 -8.79 10.33
C TYR A 135 9.08 -8.30 10.76
N ASP A 136 9.80 -9.08 11.56
CA ASP A 136 11.14 -8.72 12.08
C ASP A 136 12.14 -8.51 10.94
N ALA A 137 12.08 -9.36 9.91
CA ALA A 137 12.89 -9.21 8.71
C ALA A 137 12.58 -7.88 7.98
N ALA A 138 11.30 -7.54 7.85
CA ALA A 138 10.88 -6.28 7.24
C ALA A 138 11.38 -5.07 8.04
N ILE A 139 11.19 -5.06 9.37
CA ILE A 139 11.66 -3.97 10.23
C ILE A 139 13.18 -3.79 10.12
N THR A 140 13.93 -4.87 10.04
CA THR A 140 15.37 -4.83 9.80
C THR A 140 15.70 -4.14 8.47
N ASN A 141 15.01 -4.51 7.38
CA ASN A 141 15.20 -3.88 6.07
C ASN A 141 14.82 -2.39 6.07
N PHE A 142 13.73 -2.03 6.74
CA PHE A 142 13.30 -0.64 6.82
C PHE A 142 14.36 0.25 7.46
N GLY A 143 15.10 -0.29 8.45
CA GLY A 143 16.21 0.43 9.09
C GLY A 143 17.38 0.77 8.14
N PHE A 144 17.48 0.09 6.99
CA PHE A 144 18.51 0.37 5.97
C PHE A 144 17.99 1.24 4.81
N VAL A 145 16.70 1.20 4.53
CA VAL A 145 16.14 1.79 3.30
C VAL A 145 15.36 3.06 3.59
N ALA A 146 14.57 3.10 4.65
CA ALA A 146 13.76 4.27 5.01
C ALA A 146 14.63 5.39 5.59
N ASP A 147 14.23 6.65 5.38
CA ASP A 147 14.82 7.77 6.11
C ASP A 147 14.63 7.59 7.62
N ARG A 148 13.47 7.08 8.03
CA ARG A 148 13.16 6.79 9.43
C ARG A 148 12.18 5.63 9.55
N THR A 149 12.38 4.82 10.58
CA THR A 149 11.43 3.79 11.03
C THR A 149 10.98 4.15 12.45
N MET A 150 9.69 4.39 12.64
CA MET A 150 9.14 4.99 13.86
C MET A 150 7.87 4.28 14.32
N SER A 151 7.47 4.48 15.57
CA SER A 151 6.13 4.15 16.02
C SER A 151 5.10 5.18 15.56
N THR A 152 3.83 4.79 15.46
CA THR A 152 2.71 5.71 15.20
C THR A 152 2.64 6.84 16.23
N ALA A 153 2.93 6.54 17.50
CA ALA A 153 3.00 7.56 18.54
C ALA A 153 4.02 8.65 18.19
N LYS A 154 5.22 8.24 17.77
CA LYS A 154 6.29 9.17 17.37
C LYS A 154 5.93 9.95 16.11
N VAL A 155 5.32 9.30 15.13
CA VAL A 155 4.77 9.98 13.94
C VAL A 155 3.80 11.08 14.36
N LEU A 156 2.85 10.80 15.26
CA LEU A 156 1.83 11.76 15.69
C LEU A 156 2.39 12.94 16.50
N GLU A 157 3.49 12.74 17.22
CA GLU A 157 4.19 13.83 17.91
C GLU A 157 4.85 14.81 16.92
N GLU A 158 5.34 14.31 15.80
CA GLU A 158 6.08 15.09 14.80
C GLU A 158 5.20 15.71 13.72
N LEU A 159 3.98 15.19 13.53
CA LEU A 159 2.96 15.80 12.69
C LEU A 159 2.37 17.04 13.38
#